data_9f692e21949e49854c36bc1e281cff62
#
_entry.id   9f692e21949e49854c36bc1e281cff62
#
_cell.length_a   1.000
_cell.length_b   1.000
_cell.length_c   1.000
_cell.angle_alpha   90.00
_cell.angle_beta   90.00
_cell.angle_gamma   90.00
#
_symmetry.space_group_name_H-M   'P 1'
#
loop_
_entity.id
_entity.type
_entity.pdbx_description
1 polymer ?
#
loop_
_entity_poly.entity_id
_entity_poly.type
_entity_poly.pdbx_seq_one_letter_code
_entity_poly.pdbx_strand_id
1 'polypeptide(L)'
;AQTSSSSSEETTSAKALKAGVNLTVEDGSFNIDSSDDSIHTNDSIVINGGSFTIASGDDGIHADTTLDINGGTIDITKSYEGLESTTITINDGTIHLIASDDGINAAGGNDGSAMNGRPGQNNFSSTSGMIYFNGGYVYVNASGDGLDANGSIEMSGGTVIVDGPTDGGNGALDYDATFNISGGLLIASGSNAMLQTPSSSSSQNTIVVSLSLIHISEPTR
;
A
#
# COMPACT_ATOMS: atom_id res chain seq x y z
N ALA A 1 32.44 37.34 17.63
CA ALA A 1 31.07 36.85 17.44
C ALA A 1 30.99 36.19 16.06
N GLN A 2 30.91 34.88 16.04
CA GLN A 2 30.80 34.10 14.82
C GLN A 2 29.32 33.74 14.66
N THR A 3 28.63 34.40 13.74
CA THR A 3 27.26 34.04 13.36
C THR A 3 27.33 32.88 12.41
N SER A 4 27.01 31.70 12.90
CA SER A 4 26.70 30.54 12.08
C SER A 4 25.33 30.72 11.44
N SER A 5 25.29 31.09 10.18
CA SER A 5 24.06 30.98 9.37
C SER A 5 23.87 29.50 9.04
N SER A 6 22.94 28.85 9.72
CA SER A 6 22.38 27.58 9.25
C SER A 6 21.51 27.90 8.04
N SER A 7 22.02 27.65 6.85
CA SER A 7 21.17 27.52 5.68
C SER A 7 20.40 26.23 5.83
N SER A 8 19.11 26.31 6.15
CA SER A 8 18.19 25.23 5.86
C SER A 8 18.14 25.11 4.34
N GLU A 9 18.76 24.05 3.80
CA GLU A 9 18.46 23.66 2.41
C GLU A 9 16.99 23.27 2.43
N GLU A 10 16.12 24.07 1.81
CA GLU A 10 14.80 23.61 1.43
C GLU A 10 14.99 22.43 0.48
N THR A 11 14.71 21.23 0.94
CA THR A 11 14.59 20.09 0.06
C THR A 11 13.37 20.34 -0.82
N THR A 12 13.61 20.66 -2.09
CA THR A 12 12.54 20.80 -3.08
C THR A 12 11.88 19.44 -3.24
N SER A 13 10.57 19.35 -2.92
CA SER A 13 9.76 18.17 -3.18
C SER A 13 9.85 17.80 -4.67
N ALA A 14 10.21 16.57 -4.97
CA ALA A 14 10.35 16.03 -6.32
C ALA A 14 9.16 15.13 -6.72
N LYS A 15 7.99 15.39 -6.14
CA LYS A 15 6.72 14.73 -6.45
C LYS A 15 6.26 15.10 -7.86
N ALA A 16 5.80 14.12 -8.64
CA ALA A 16 5.42 14.38 -10.04
C ALA A 16 4.07 15.09 -10.17
N LEU A 17 3.06 14.62 -9.44
CA LEU A 17 1.76 15.27 -9.31
C LEU A 17 1.52 15.61 -7.85
N LYS A 18 1.37 16.90 -7.55
CA LYS A 18 1.14 17.36 -6.18
C LYS A 18 -0.02 18.34 -6.11
N ALA A 19 -0.95 18.09 -5.20
CA ALA A 19 -2.00 19.04 -4.84
C ALA A 19 -1.93 19.37 -3.34
N GLY A 20 -2.24 20.63 -2.99
CA GLY A 20 -2.23 21.08 -1.59
C GLY A 20 -3.45 20.61 -0.79
N VAL A 21 -4.50 20.14 -1.47
CA VAL A 21 -5.73 19.63 -0.84
C VAL A 21 -6.20 18.40 -1.59
N ASN A 22 -6.93 18.53 -2.69
CA ASN A 22 -7.55 17.40 -3.39
C ASN A 22 -7.00 17.26 -4.80
N LEU A 23 -6.90 16.01 -5.26
CA LEU A 23 -6.64 15.65 -6.65
C LEU A 23 -7.74 14.71 -7.13
N THR A 24 -8.31 15.00 -8.29
CA THR A 24 -9.22 14.09 -8.99
C THR A 24 -8.69 13.82 -10.39
N VAL A 25 -8.57 12.55 -10.75
CA VAL A 25 -8.24 12.12 -12.10
C VAL A 25 -9.46 11.43 -12.71
N GLU A 26 -10.02 12.04 -13.76
CA GLU A 26 -11.19 11.47 -14.46
C GLU A 26 -10.77 10.44 -15.51
N ASP A 27 -9.70 10.73 -16.25
CA ASP A 27 -9.15 9.87 -17.30
C ASP A 27 -7.77 10.40 -17.73
N GLY A 28 -7.08 9.71 -18.60
CA GLY A 28 -5.80 10.12 -19.17
C GLY A 28 -4.77 9.00 -19.19
N SER A 29 -3.59 9.31 -19.71
CA SER A 29 -2.45 8.38 -19.71
C SER A 29 -1.26 9.06 -19.05
N PHE A 30 -0.75 8.43 -18.01
CA PHE A 30 0.31 8.95 -17.17
C PHE A 30 1.48 7.96 -17.16
N ASN A 31 2.66 8.47 -17.48
CA ASN A 31 3.91 7.74 -17.33
C ASN A 31 4.80 8.58 -16.42
N ILE A 32 5.00 8.11 -15.20
CA ILE A 32 5.63 8.87 -14.11
C ILE A 32 6.87 8.13 -13.64
N ASP A 33 7.97 8.86 -13.52
CA ASP A 33 9.20 8.43 -12.87
C ASP A 33 9.65 9.58 -11.97
N SER A 34 9.49 9.42 -10.66
CA SER A 34 9.75 10.45 -9.65
C SER A 34 10.78 9.97 -8.64
N SER A 35 11.50 10.89 -8.02
CA SER A 35 12.45 10.58 -6.95
C SER A 35 11.88 10.72 -5.54
N ASP A 36 10.64 11.13 -5.43
CA ASP A 36 9.79 11.28 -4.25
C ASP A 36 8.43 10.68 -4.65
N ASP A 37 7.33 10.87 -3.91
CA ASP A 37 6.03 10.32 -4.28
C ASP A 37 5.64 10.66 -5.72
N SER A 38 5.03 9.72 -6.40
CA SER A 38 4.60 9.97 -7.78
C SER A 38 3.34 10.83 -7.83
N ILE A 39 2.34 10.53 -7.00
CA ILE A 39 1.12 11.33 -6.86
C ILE A 39 0.88 11.58 -5.38
N HIS A 40 0.78 12.85 -4.99
CA HIS A 40 0.62 13.23 -3.59
C HIS A 40 -0.40 14.33 -3.37
N THR A 41 -1.19 14.20 -2.29
CA THR A 41 -2.03 15.29 -1.77
C THR A 41 -2.00 15.34 -0.25
N ASN A 42 -2.16 16.57 0.29
CA ASN A 42 -2.28 16.75 1.74
C ASN A 42 -3.71 16.50 2.25
N ASP A 43 -4.61 15.94 1.45
CA ASP A 43 -5.95 15.54 1.85
C ASP A 43 -6.40 14.32 1.03
N SER A 44 -7.10 14.50 -0.10
CA SER A 44 -7.79 13.39 -0.75
C SER A 44 -7.40 13.21 -2.21
N ILE A 45 -7.29 11.95 -2.65
CA ILE A 45 -7.13 11.56 -4.06
C ILE A 45 -8.34 10.74 -4.49
N VAL A 46 -8.89 11.09 -5.66
CA VAL A 46 -9.92 10.30 -6.33
C VAL A 46 -9.46 9.96 -7.75
N ILE A 47 -9.41 8.67 -8.07
CA ILE A 47 -9.10 8.18 -9.42
C ILE A 47 -10.36 7.53 -9.99
N ASN A 48 -11.02 8.20 -10.95
CA ASN A 48 -12.21 7.70 -11.63
C ASN A 48 -11.87 6.85 -12.85
N GLY A 49 -10.68 7.03 -13.42
CA GLY A 49 -10.24 6.31 -14.61
C GLY A 49 -8.80 6.69 -15.00
N GLY A 50 -8.42 6.28 -16.20
CA GLY A 50 -7.09 6.55 -16.74
C GLY A 50 -6.15 5.34 -16.68
N SER A 51 -4.98 5.52 -17.26
CA SER A 51 -3.90 4.52 -17.32
C SER A 51 -2.62 5.11 -16.75
N PHE A 52 -2.08 4.47 -15.74
CA PHE A 52 -0.90 4.91 -15.02
C PHE A 52 0.19 3.86 -15.10
N THR A 53 1.40 4.29 -15.46
CA THR A 53 2.65 3.52 -15.28
C THR A 53 3.55 4.36 -14.38
N ILE A 54 3.85 3.85 -13.20
CA ILE A 54 4.49 4.60 -12.12
C ILE A 54 5.77 3.89 -11.69
N ALA A 55 6.85 4.68 -11.61
CA ALA A 55 8.05 4.32 -10.86
C ALA A 55 8.34 5.44 -9.87
N SER A 56 8.33 5.13 -8.59
CA SER A 56 8.52 6.10 -7.52
C SER A 56 9.82 5.85 -6.75
N GLY A 57 10.41 6.92 -6.25
CA GLY A 57 11.53 6.87 -5.31
C GLY A 57 11.07 6.74 -3.86
N ASP A 58 9.83 7.15 -3.59
CA ASP A 58 9.09 7.00 -2.36
C ASP A 58 7.74 6.35 -2.68
N ASP A 59 6.59 6.88 -2.28
CA ASP A 59 5.32 6.20 -2.47
C ASP A 59 4.75 6.36 -3.89
N GLY A 60 4.06 5.33 -4.34
CA GLY A 60 3.41 5.35 -5.65
C GLY A 60 2.29 6.38 -5.68
N ILE A 61 1.32 6.25 -4.80
CA ILE A 61 0.18 7.17 -4.63
C ILE A 61 -0.07 7.39 -3.13
N HIS A 62 0.10 8.63 -2.67
CA HIS A 62 -0.04 9.02 -1.28
C HIS A 62 -1.09 10.12 -1.09
N ALA A 63 -2.07 9.88 -0.24
CA ALA A 63 -3.04 10.87 0.21
C ALA A 63 -3.10 10.91 1.74
N ASP A 64 -2.92 12.08 2.36
CA ASP A 64 -2.90 12.19 3.83
C ASP A 64 -4.21 11.68 4.48
N THR A 65 -5.36 11.74 3.80
CA THR A 65 -6.65 11.44 4.40
C THR A 65 -7.41 10.31 3.71
N THR A 66 -7.69 10.43 2.41
CA THR A 66 -8.45 9.41 1.66
C THR A 66 -7.89 9.18 0.27
N LEU A 67 -7.84 7.92 -0.13
CA LEU A 67 -7.54 7.49 -1.48
C LEU A 67 -8.69 6.62 -2.01
N ASP A 68 -9.46 7.16 -2.97
CA ASP A 68 -10.57 6.46 -3.59
C ASP A 68 -10.23 6.10 -5.04
N ILE A 69 -10.20 4.80 -5.37
CA ILE A 69 -9.98 4.29 -6.73
C ILE A 69 -11.29 3.69 -7.23
N ASN A 70 -11.91 4.39 -8.18
CA ASN A 70 -13.20 4.03 -8.77
C ASN A 70 -13.06 3.32 -10.13
N GLY A 71 -11.85 3.28 -10.68
CA GLY A 71 -11.58 2.64 -11.97
C GLY A 71 -10.18 2.94 -12.48
N GLY A 72 -9.92 2.56 -13.74
CA GLY A 72 -8.65 2.77 -14.40
C GLY A 72 -7.71 1.56 -14.31
N THR A 73 -6.53 1.74 -14.87
CA THR A 73 -5.43 0.77 -14.82
C THR A 73 -4.23 1.44 -14.19
N ILE A 74 -3.76 0.91 -13.09
CA ILE A 74 -2.65 1.45 -12.30
C ILE A 74 -1.56 0.39 -12.21
N ASP A 75 -0.41 0.66 -12.81
CA ASP A 75 0.77 -0.21 -12.78
C ASP A 75 1.91 0.53 -12.07
N ILE A 76 2.12 0.22 -10.80
CA ILE A 76 3.23 0.72 -9.99
C ILE A 76 4.35 -0.30 -10.08
N THR A 77 5.32 0.00 -10.93
CA THR A 77 6.43 -0.91 -11.23
C THR A 77 7.55 -0.85 -10.20
N LYS A 78 7.56 0.19 -9.37
CA LYS A 78 8.49 0.42 -8.28
C LYS A 78 7.93 1.49 -7.34
N SER A 79 8.02 1.26 -6.03
CA SER A 79 7.76 2.25 -4.99
C SER A 79 8.44 1.85 -3.67
N TYR A 80 8.43 2.74 -2.70
CA TYR A 80 8.66 2.41 -1.30
C TYR A 80 7.38 1.77 -0.77
N GLU A 81 6.29 2.52 -0.59
CA GLU A 81 4.94 1.98 -0.43
C GLU A 81 4.15 2.11 -1.74
N GLY A 82 3.24 1.17 -1.99
CA GLY A 82 2.46 1.19 -3.23
C GLY A 82 1.37 2.25 -3.19
N LEU A 83 0.42 2.08 -2.29
CA LEU A 83 -0.68 2.99 -2.00
C LEU A 83 -0.66 3.33 -0.51
N GLU A 84 -0.64 4.61 -0.17
CA GLU A 84 -0.66 5.09 1.21
C GLU A 84 -1.79 6.08 1.44
N SER A 85 -2.54 5.91 2.54
CA SER A 85 -3.51 6.88 3.04
C SER A 85 -4.05 6.45 4.40
N THR A 86 -4.76 7.35 5.13
CA THR A 86 -5.53 6.94 6.31
C THR A 86 -6.69 6.03 5.97
N THR A 87 -7.37 6.30 4.85
CA THR A 87 -8.47 5.45 4.34
C THR A 87 -8.26 5.19 2.86
N ILE A 88 -8.22 3.93 2.48
CA ILE A 88 -8.07 3.49 1.09
C ILE A 88 -9.31 2.73 0.68
N THR A 89 -9.97 3.17 -0.40
CA THR A 89 -11.16 2.53 -0.97
C THR A 89 -10.91 2.14 -2.41
N ILE A 90 -11.00 0.86 -2.72
CA ILE A 90 -10.92 0.34 -4.09
C ILE A 90 -12.28 -0.17 -4.49
N ASN A 91 -12.96 0.60 -5.35
CA ASN A 91 -14.30 0.29 -5.84
C ASN A 91 -14.27 -0.52 -7.14
N ASP A 92 -13.31 -0.22 -8.01
CA ASP A 92 -13.10 -0.91 -9.29
C ASP A 92 -11.68 -0.59 -9.83
N GLY A 93 -11.34 -1.14 -11.00
CA GLY A 93 -10.07 -0.92 -11.68
C GLY A 93 -9.17 -2.15 -11.69
N THR A 94 -8.03 -1.99 -12.32
CA THR A 94 -6.97 -3.00 -12.37
C THR A 94 -5.70 -2.38 -11.79
N ILE A 95 -5.27 -2.88 -10.65
CA ILE A 95 -4.12 -2.37 -9.91
C ILE A 95 -3.07 -3.47 -9.84
N HIS A 96 -1.87 -3.13 -10.24
CA HIS A 96 -0.68 -3.95 -10.12
C HIS A 96 0.38 -3.12 -9.44
N LEU A 97 0.92 -3.58 -8.32
CA LEU A 97 1.92 -2.81 -7.61
C LEU A 97 3.06 -3.68 -7.07
N ILE A 98 4.25 -3.08 -7.09
CA ILE A 98 5.49 -3.63 -6.54
C ILE A 98 6.04 -2.59 -5.56
N ALA A 99 6.15 -2.98 -4.29
CA ALA A 99 6.66 -2.15 -3.21
C ALA A 99 7.89 -2.78 -2.56
N SER A 100 8.83 -1.93 -2.15
CA SER A 100 10.03 -2.35 -1.39
C SER A 100 9.79 -2.39 0.11
N ASP A 101 8.72 -1.78 0.58
CA ASP A 101 8.15 -1.88 1.90
C ASP A 101 6.68 -2.33 1.76
N ASP A 102 5.70 -1.64 2.31
CA ASP A 102 4.33 -2.10 2.33
C ASP A 102 3.61 -1.91 0.99
N GLY A 103 2.77 -2.88 0.65
CA GLY A 103 2.04 -2.84 -0.62
C GLY A 103 0.91 -1.81 -0.59
N ILE A 104 -0.03 -1.98 0.31
CA ILE A 104 -1.13 -1.04 0.59
C ILE A 104 -1.10 -0.74 2.08
N ASN A 105 -0.78 0.51 2.43
CA ASN A 105 -0.62 0.96 3.79
C ASN A 105 -1.72 1.96 4.20
N ALA A 106 -2.58 1.57 5.15
CA ALA A 106 -3.56 2.43 5.78
C ALA A 106 -3.10 2.80 7.20
N ALA A 107 -1.95 3.45 7.30
CA ALA A 107 -1.32 3.81 8.57
C ALA A 107 -1.64 5.23 9.04
N GLY A 108 -2.16 6.09 8.17
CA GLY A 108 -2.52 7.47 8.49
C GLY A 108 -1.47 8.50 8.12
N GLY A 109 -1.86 9.33 7.24
CA GLY A 109 -1.26 10.32 6.42
C GLY A 109 -0.38 11.38 7.03
N ASN A 110 0.74 11.07 7.56
CA ASN A 110 1.88 11.97 7.64
C ASN A 110 3.13 11.15 7.96
N ASP A 111 3.68 10.54 6.95
CA ASP A 111 4.80 9.62 7.04
C ASP A 111 6.09 10.25 7.59
N GLY A 112 6.16 11.55 7.75
CA GLY A 112 7.37 12.21 8.21
C GLY A 112 8.59 11.99 7.28
N SER A 113 8.40 11.47 6.07
CA SER A 113 9.46 11.25 5.08
C SER A 113 10.16 12.55 4.69
N ALA A 114 9.49 13.70 4.85
CA ALA A 114 10.07 15.03 4.66
C ALA A 114 11.09 15.45 5.75
N MET A 115 11.23 14.72 6.81
CA MET A 115 12.12 15.03 7.93
C MET A 115 13.14 13.90 8.12
N ASN A 116 14.32 13.90 7.48
CA ASN A 116 15.56 13.20 7.86
C ASN A 116 15.44 12.15 8.98
N GLY A 117 14.30 11.53 9.11
CA GLY A 117 13.92 10.48 10.04
C GLY A 117 14.10 9.13 9.36
N ARG A 118 14.62 8.20 10.08
CA ARG A 118 14.84 6.83 9.70
C ARG A 118 13.51 6.25 9.16
N PRO A 119 13.49 5.58 7.98
CA PRO A 119 12.31 4.85 7.52
C PRO A 119 11.79 3.93 8.64
N GLY A 120 10.49 3.92 8.87
CA GLY A 120 9.85 3.03 9.86
C GLY A 120 9.79 3.55 11.29
N GLN A 121 10.04 4.83 11.58
CA GLN A 121 9.65 5.46 12.85
C GLN A 121 8.35 6.24 12.69
N ASN A 122 7.26 5.54 12.40
CA ASN A 122 5.93 6.09 12.60
C ASN A 122 5.75 6.40 14.10
N ASN A 123 5.43 7.65 14.43
CA ASN A 123 4.76 7.91 15.69
C ASN A 123 3.43 7.16 15.60
N PHE A 124 3.34 6.02 16.27
CA PHE A 124 2.10 5.26 16.45
C PHE A 124 1.05 6.16 17.12
N SER A 125 0.50 7.07 16.34
CA SER A 125 -0.79 7.65 16.63
C SER A 125 -1.77 6.55 16.22
N SER A 126 -2.56 6.04 17.15
CA SER A 126 -3.61 5.07 16.90
C SER A 126 -4.66 5.70 15.97
N THR A 127 -4.32 5.82 14.71
CA THR A 127 -5.24 6.20 13.66
C THR A 127 -5.91 4.91 13.22
N SER A 128 -7.22 4.90 13.16
CA SER A 128 -8.02 3.78 12.65
C SER A 128 -7.89 3.73 11.14
N GLY A 129 -6.74 3.30 10.63
CA GLY A 129 -6.51 3.10 9.21
C GLY A 129 -7.48 2.08 8.62
N MET A 130 -8.07 2.35 7.48
CA MET A 130 -9.10 1.50 6.89
C MET A 130 -8.79 1.19 5.43
N ILE A 131 -8.89 -0.09 5.06
CA ILE A 131 -8.84 -0.53 3.67
C ILE A 131 -10.19 -1.15 3.30
N TYR A 132 -10.78 -0.69 2.20
CA TYR A 132 -12.00 -1.21 1.65
C TYR A 132 -11.77 -1.76 0.24
N PHE A 133 -12.07 -3.05 0.03
CA PHE A 133 -12.13 -3.68 -1.28
C PHE A 133 -13.60 -3.94 -1.63
N ASN A 134 -14.16 -3.12 -2.53
CA ASN A 134 -15.53 -3.25 -3.00
C ASN A 134 -15.61 -3.92 -4.37
N GLY A 135 -14.53 -3.86 -5.16
CA GLY A 135 -14.47 -4.41 -6.52
C GLY A 135 -13.06 -4.40 -7.09
N GLY A 136 -12.96 -4.54 -8.41
CA GLY A 136 -11.71 -4.48 -9.14
C GLY A 136 -10.81 -5.71 -9.02
N TYR A 137 -9.63 -5.59 -9.60
CA TYR A 137 -8.54 -6.56 -9.52
C TYR A 137 -7.29 -5.88 -8.96
N VAL A 138 -6.75 -6.43 -7.89
CA VAL A 138 -5.58 -5.90 -7.19
C VAL A 138 -4.53 -7.00 -7.05
N TYR A 139 -3.35 -6.76 -7.60
CA TYR A 139 -2.17 -7.58 -7.36
C TYR A 139 -1.14 -6.77 -6.61
N VAL A 140 -0.69 -7.29 -5.50
CA VAL A 140 0.32 -6.69 -4.61
C VAL A 140 1.52 -7.60 -4.56
N ASN A 141 2.72 -7.05 -4.79
CA ASN A 141 3.98 -7.69 -4.49
C ASN A 141 4.78 -6.75 -3.57
N ALA A 142 4.91 -7.12 -2.30
CA ALA A 142 5.50 -6.30 -1.26
C ALA A 142 6.63 -7.03 -0.53
N SER A 143 7.67 -6.28 -0.16
CA SER A 143 8.75 -6.79 0.69
C SER A 143 8.49 -6.51 2.17
N GLY A 144 7.73 -5.46 2.50
CA GLY A 144 7.08 -5.21 3.78
C GLY A 144 5.76 -5.96 3.89
N ASP A 145 4.78 -5.41 4.60
CA ASP A 145 3.47 -6.01 4.70
C ASP A 145 2.70 -5.88 3.37
N GLY A 146 1.99 -6.94 2.98
CA GLY A 146 1.22 -6.90 1.74
C GLY A 146 0.07 -5.93 1.82
N LEU A 147 -0.76 -6.09 2.82
CA LEU A 147 -1.82 -5.18 3.23
C LEU A 147 -1.60 -4.82 4.69
N ASP A 148 -1.30 -3.56 4.98
CA ASP A 148 -1.17 -3.02 6.34
C ASP A 148 -2.32 -2.06 6.65
N ALA A 149 -3.00 -2.28 7.77
CA ALA A 149 -4.04 -1.39 8.26
C ALA A 149 -3.93 -1.19 9.78
N ASN A 150 -3.59 0.01 10.23
CA ASN A 150 -3.64 0.39 11.65
C ASN A 150 -5.09 0.41 12.20
N GLY A 151 -5.98 -0.36 11.61
CA GLY A 151 -7.37 -0.50 11.95
C GLY A 151 -7.96 -1.75 11.33
N SER A 152 -8.84 -1.62 10.34
CA SER A 152 -9.55 -2.76 9.76
C SER A 152 -9.48 -2.81 8.25
N ILE A 153 -9.64 -4.03 7.74
CA ILE A 153 -9.81 -4.30 6.32
C ILE A 153 -11.20 -4.88 6.10
N GLU A 154 -11.94 -4.32 5.15
CA GLU A 154 -13.27 -4.79 4.76
C GLU A 154 -13.27 -5.17 3.28
N MET A 155 -13.64 -6.39 2.95
CA MET A 155 -13.73 -6.87 1.57
C MET A 155 -15.14 -7.35 1.26
N SER A 156 -15.81 -6.62 0.37
CA SER A 156 -17.18 -6.95 -0.09
C SER A 156 -17.19 -7.48 -1.53
N GLY A 157 -16.11 -7.31 -2.29
CA GLY A 157 -16.01 -7.73 -3.68
C GLY A 157 -14.58 -7.69 -4.22
N GLY A 158 -14.44 -7.87 -5.52
CA GLY A 158 -13.16 -7.82 -6.23
C GLY A 158 -12.32 -9.10 -6.12
N THR A 159 -11.13 -9.02 -6.68
CA THR A 159 -10.09 -10.04 -6.58
C THR A 159 -8.81 -9.39 -6.07
N VAL A 160 -8.32 -9.84 -4.93
CA VAL A 160 -7.09 -9.36 -4.31
C VAL A 160 -6.10 -10.51 -4.21
N ILE A 161 -4.94 -10.32 -4.81
CA ILE A 161 -3.83 -11.28 -4.79
C ILE A 161 -2.64 -10.59 -4.14
N VAL A 162 -2.14 -11.17 -3.06
CA VAL A 162 -1.00 -10.66 -2.30
C VAL A 162 0.14 -11.67 -2.38
N ASP A 163 1.23 -11.24 -2.97
CA ASP A 163 2.54 -11.89 -2.91
C ASP A 163 3.39 -11.10 -1.90
N GLY A 164 3.24 -11.47 -0.65
CA GLY A 164 3.83 -10.79 0.49
C GLY A 164 5.25 -11.26 0.81
N PRO A 165 5.81 -10.78 1.92
CA PRO A 165 7.20 -10.99 2.29
C PRO A 165 7.53 -12.46 2.53
N THR A 166 8.79 -12.80 2.27
CA THR A 166 9.35 -14.13 2.56
C THR A 166 10.20 -14.16 3.82
N ASP A 167 10.49 -13.01 4.39
CA ASP A 167 11.21 -12.90 5.68
C ASP A 167 10.26 -13.06 6.87
N GLY A 168 10.78 -13.00 8.10
CA GLY A 168 10.01 -13.23 9.31
C GLY A 168 9.57 -11.95 10.03
N GLY A 169 9.80 -10.79 9.46
CA GLY A 169 9.53 -9.49 10.08
C GLY A 169 8.16 -8.89 9.73
N ASN A 170 7.60 -9.30 8.57
CA ASN A 170 6.37 -8.80 8.00
C ASN A 170 5.46 -9.94 7.57
N GLY A 171 4.22 -9.64 7.19
CA GLY A 171 3.18 -10.58 6.77
C GLY A 171 2.53 -10.22 5.44
N ALA A 172 1.85 -11.18 4.80
CA ALA A 172 1.02 -10.85 3.66
C ALA A 172 -0.18 -9.96 4.05
N LEU A 173 -0.60 -10.07 5.30
CA LEU A 173 -1.69 -9.30 5.92
C LEU A 173 -1.20 -8.85 7.28
N ASP A 174 -1.35 -7.56 7.58
CA ASP A 174 -1.25 -6.97 8.92
C ASP A 174 -2.42 -6.03 9.17
N TYR A 175 -3.09 -6.17 10.32
CA TYR A 175 -4.20 -5.29 10.70
C TYR A 175 -4.39 -5.32 12.21
N ASP A 176 -4.69 -4.16 12.79
CA ASP A 176 -4.80 -4.00 14.24
C ASP A 176 -6.15 -4.47 14.81
N ALA A 177 -7.24 -4.40 14.04
CA ALA A 177 -8.57 -4.67 14.55
C ALA A 177 -9.23 -5.90 13.90
N THR A 178 -9.77 -5.77 12.67
CA THR A 178 -10.45 -6.87 11.97
C THR A 178 -10.18 -6.86 10.47
N PHE A 179 -10.16 -8.06 9.87
CA PHE A 179 -10.29 -8.21 8.43
C PHE A 179 -11.54 -9.04 8.11
N ASN A 180 -12.59 -8.38 7.66
CA ASN A 180 -13.86 -9.02 7.35
C ASN A 180 -14.02 -9.21 5.83
N ILE A 181 -14.32 -10.45 5.42
CA ILE A 181 -14.63 -10.77 4.03
C ILE A 181 -16.10 -11.18 3.95
N SER A 182 -16.86 -10.45 3.14
CA SER A 182 -18.26 -10.75 2.83
C SER A 182 -18.50 -11.11 1.36
N GLY A 183 -17.52 -10.91 0.51
CA GLY A 183 -17.53 -11.25 -0.91
C GLY A 183 -16.16 -11.08 -1.55
N GLY A 184 -16.03 -11.49 -2.83
CA GLY A 184 -14.79 -11.42 -3.57
C GLY A 184 -13.88 -12.65 -3.43
N LEU A 185 -12.64 -12.51 -3.88
CA LEU A 185 -11.60 -13.55 -3.82
C LEU A 185 -10.32 -12.94 -3.25
N LEU A 186 -9.86 -13.45 -2.12
CA LEU A 186 -8.54 -13.16 -1.57
C LEU A 186 -7.62 -14.36 -1.74
N ILE A 187 -6.44 -14.14 -2.28
CA ILE A 187 -5.31 -15.09 -2.29
C ILE A 187 -4.13 -14.34 -1.69
N ALA A 188 -3.64 -14.79 -0.55
CA ALA A 188 -2.49 -14.19 0.10
C ALA A 188 -1.43 -15.27 0.37
N SER A 189 -0.19 -14.98 -0.02
CA SER A 189 0.99 -15.80 0.24
C SER A 189 2.05 -14.96 0.93
N GLY A 190 2.82 -15.57 1.82
CA GLY A 190 3.88 -14.87 2.54
C GLY A 190 4.51 -15.73 3.62
N SER A 191 5.34 -15.10 4.45
CA SER A 191 5.95 -15.71 5.61
C SER A 191 4.89 -16.17 6.62
N ASN A 192 5.10 -17.30 7.26
CA ASN A 192 4.25 -17.77 8.35
C ASN A 192 4.64 -17.20 9.73
N ALA A 193 5.69 -16.40 9.82
CA ALA A 193 6.17 -15.84 11.08
C ALA A 193 5.23 -14.75 11.64
N MET A 194 4.65 -13.94 10.73
CA MET A 194 3.65 -12.90 11.03
C MET A 194 2.29 -13.25 10.40
N LEU A 195 1.91 -14.53 10.43
CA LEU A 195 0.68 -14.98 9.79
C LEU A 195 -0.55 -14.38 10.47
N GLN A 196 -1.25 -13.52 9.77
CA GLN A 196 -2.62 -13.12 10.06
C GLN A 196 -3.58 -13.73 9.03
N THR A 197 -4.82 -13.91 9.44
CA THR A 197 -5.89 -14.50 8.59
C THR A 197 -7.16 -13.68 8.74
N PRO A 198 -8.05 -13.65 7.74
CA PRO A 198 -9.33 -12.98 7.92
C PRO A 198 -10.03 -13.35 9.21
N SER A 199 -10.70 -12.38 9.81
CA SER A 199 -11.34 -12.50 11.12
C SER A 199 -12.46 -13.54 11.11
N SER A 200 -12.70 -14.17 12.24
CA SER A 200 -13.81 -15.13 12.43
C SER A 200 -15.21 -14.51 12.25
N SER A 201 -15.31 -13.19 12.24
CA SER A 201 -16.52 -12.43 11.92
C SER A 201 -16.83 -12.37 10.42
N SER A 202 -15.90 -12.80 9.55
CA SER A 202 -16.14 -12.90 8.11
C SER A 202 -17.30 -13.83 7.80
N SER A 203 -18.14 -13.45 6.84
CA SER A 203 -19.23 -14.31 6.35
C SER A 203 -18.78 -15.33 5.31
N GLN A 204 -17.56 -15.20 4.81
CA GLN A 204 -16.92 -16.08 3.84
C GLN A 204 -15.90 -17.00 4.54
N ASN A 205 -15.86 -18.27 4.13
CA ASN A 205 -14.89 -19.23 4.66
C ASN A 205 -13.50 -18.97 4.13
N THR A 206 -12.49 -19.14 4.98
CA THR A 206 -11.06 -19.03 4.66
C THR A 206 -10.37 -20.38 4.80
N ILE A 207 -9.46 -20.68 3.90
CA ILE A 207 -8.58 -21.86 3.97
C ILE A 207 -7.16 -21.36 4.16
N VAL A 208 -6.50 -21.83 5.21
CA VAL A 208 -5.08 -21.55 5.48
C VAL A 208 -4.28 -22.81 5.22
N VAL A 209 -3.23 -22.68 4.39
CA VAL A 209 -2.32 -23.78 4.05
C VAL A 209 -0.91 -23.36 4.46
N SER A 210 -0.31 -24.09 5.40
CA SER A 210 1.11 -23.92 5.74
C SER A 210 1.93 -24.98 5.00
N LEU A 211 2.87 -24.52 4.20
CA LEU A 211 3.80 -25.38 3.47
C LEU A 211 5.17 -25.35 4.17
N SER A 212 5.64 -26.52 4.61
CA SER A 212 7.04 -26.69 5.01
C SER A 212 7.82 -27.21 3.82
N LEU A 213 8.74 -26.42 3.29
CA LEU A 213 9.69 -26.89 2.29
C LEU A 213 10.75 -27.75 2.99
N ILE A 214 10.42 -29.02 3.23
CA ILE A 214 11.43 -30.04 3.55
C ILE A 214 12.18 -30.30 2.25
N HIS A 215 13.48 -30.07 2.26
CA HIS A 215 14.46 -30.34 1.22
C HIS A 215 13.97 -31.31 0.13
N ILE A 216 13.68 -30.80 -1.05
CA ILE A 216 13.69 -31.61 -2.25
C ILE A 216 15.17 -31.85 -2.57
N SER A 217 15.72 -32.96 -2.07
CA SER A 217 17.01 -33.43 -2.55
C SER A 217 16.81 -33.83 -4.01
N GLU A 218 17.56 -33.22 -4.93
CA GLU A 218 17.62 -33.72 -6.30
C GLU A 218 18.00 -35.21 -6.27
N PRO A 219 17.34 -36.04 -7.07
CA PRO A 219 17.74 -37.44 -7.21
C PRO A 219 19.18 -37.46 -7.74
N THR A 220 20.11 -37.95 -6.94
CA THR A 220 21.48 -38.27 -7.37
C THR A 220 21.38 -39.25 -8.52
N ARG A 221 21.85 -38.84 -9.68
CA ARG A 221 22.06 -39.70 -10.82
C ARG A 221 23.32 -40.56 -10.65
#